data_7a7ba622de47e1e22a0b54bc8db29296
#
_entry.id   7a7ba622de47e1e22a0b54bc8db29296
#
_cell.length_a   1.000
_cell.length_b   1.000
_cell.length_c   1.000
_cell.angle_alpha   90.00
_cell.angle_beta   90.00
_cell.angle_gamma   90.00
#
_symmetry.space_group_name_H-M   'P 1'
#
loop_
_entity.id
_entity.type
_entity.pdbx_description
1 polymer ?
#
loop_
_entity_poly.entity_id
_entity_poly.type
_entity_poly.pdbx_seq_one_letter_code
_entity_poly.pdbx_strand_id
1 'polypeptide(L)'
;MGLVLAPTRELAIQIHTELSAFAVATPLRLGCIYGGVGQNPQVKMLRNGLDILIATPGRLLDLIGQQHVKLGHVELLVLDEADRLLDMGFIRDVKKIVAATPRKRQSLLFSATMPDAV
;
A
#
# COMPACT_ATOMS: atom_id res chain seq x y z
N MET A 1 0.00 9.29 -7.46
CA MET A 1 -0.43 8.64 -6.22
C MET A 1 0.76 7.95 -5.56
N GLY A 2 0.84 8.02 -4.26
CA GLY A 2 1.79 7.23 -3.48
C GLY A 2 1.14 5.95 -2.97
N LEU A 3 1.88 4.84 -3.00
CA LEU A 3 1.43 3.56 -2.48
C LEU A 3 2.41 3.07 -1.42
N VAL A 4 1.91 2.74 -0.23
CA VAL A 4 2.69 2.18 0.87
C VAL A 4 2.17 0.78 1.15
N LEU A 5 3.04 -0.23 1.06
CA LEU A 5 2.72 -1.60 1.41
C LEU A 5 3.24 -1.91 2.80
N ALA A 6 2.39 -2.51 3.62
CA ALA A 6 2.71 -2.94 4.98
C ALA A 6 2.32 -4.41 5.17
N PRO A 7 3.10 -5.21 5.91
CA PRO A 7 2.82 -6.64 6.05
C PRO A 7 1.60 -6.97 6.90
N THR A 8 1.21 -6.08 7.81
CA THR A 8 0.11 -6.35 8.72
C THR A 8 -0.90 -5.20 8.73
N ARG A 9 -2.13 -5.53 9.09
CA ARG A 9 -3.20 -4.56 9.30
C ARG A 9 -2.82 -3.53 10.36
N GLU A 10 -2.20 -3.97 11.46
CA GLU A 10 -1.79 -3.10 12.56
C GLU A 10 -0.79 -2.06 12.08
N LEU A 11 0.21 -2.47 11.31
CA LEU A 11 1.20 -1.54 10.77
C LEU A 11 0.58 -0.60 9.76
N ALA A 12 -0.30 -1.09 8.89
CA ALA A 12 -0.99 -0.24 7.92
C ALA A 12 -1.78 0.87 8.62
N ILE A 13 -2.52 0.53 9.67
CA ILE A 13 -3.28 1.50 10.47
C ILE A 13 -2.35 2.49 11.15
N GLN A 14 -1.24 2.03 11.72
CA GLN A 14 -0.25 2.89 12.37
C GLN A 14 0.33 3.90 11.39
N ILE A 15 0.74 3.45 10.22
CA ILE A 15 1.28 4.33 9.18
C ILE A 15 0.25 5.37 8.76
N HIS A 16 -0.98 4.95 8.54
CA HIS A 16 -2.07 5.85 8.18
C HIS A 16 -2.28 6.92 9.25
N THR A 17 -2.29 6.54 10.51
CA THR A 17 -2.46 7.47 11.63
C THR A 17 -1.32 8.49 11.68
N GLU A 18 -0.08 8.03 11.55
CA GLU A 18 1.10 8.90 11.60
C GLU A 18 1.14 9.86 10.42
N LEU A 19 0.90 9.37 9.21
CA LEU A 19 0.89 10.22 8.02
C LEU A 19 -0.27 11.22 8.04
N SER A 20 -1.43 10.82 8.56
CA SER A 20 -2.57 11.72 8.69
C SER A 20 -2.26 12.90 9.59
N ALA A 21 -1.49 12.69 10.68
CA ALA A 21 -1.07 13.75 11.58
C ALA A 21 -0.19 14.78 10.86
N PHE A 22 0.72 14.32 9.99
CA PHE A 22 1.56 15.21 9.18
C PHE A 22 0.77 15.93 8.08
N ALA A 23 -0.26 15.28 7.55
CA ALA A 23 -1.01 15.79 6.41
C ALA A 23 -2.15 16.74 6.79
N VAL A 24 -2.40 16.97 8.09
CA VAL A 24 -3.56 17.70 8.56
C VAL A 24 -3.66 19.14 8.02
N ALA A 25 -2.53 19.76 7.73
CA ALA A 25 -2.47 21.11 7.17
C ALA A 25 -2.34 21.13 5.63
N THR A 26 -2.51 19.98 4.98
CA THR A 26 -2.35 19.83 3.52
C THR A 26 -3.67 19.36 2.91
N PRO A 27 -3.87 19.53 1.60
CA PRO A 27 -5.05 18.98 0.91
C PRO A 27 -4.91 17.50 0.57
N LEU A 28 -3.88 16.79 1.06
CA LEU A 28 -3.65 15.39 0.71
C LEU A 28 -4.73 14.47 1.27
N ARG A 29 -5.20 13.57 0.41
CA ARG A 29 -6.20 12.57 0.77
C ARG A 29 -5.50 11.23 0.97
N LEU A 30 -5.59 10.71 2.19
CA LEU A 30 -4.99 9.44 2.56
C LEU A 30 -6.06 8.39 2.81
N GLY A 31 -5.75 7.16 2.46
CA GLY A 31 -6.62 6.03 2.73
C GLY A 31 -5.83 4.79 3.10
N CYS A 32 -6.51 3.87 3.80
CA CYS A 32 -5.91 2.63 4.28
C CYS A 32 -6.83 1.46 3.93
N ILE A 33 -6.27 0.42 3.32
CA ILE A 33 -7.00 -0.79 3.01
C ILE A 33 -6.29 -2.01 3.60
N TYR A 34 -7.08 -2.92 4.18
CA TYR A 34 -6.57 -4.13 4.82
C TYR A 34 -7.67 -5.18 4.93
N GLY A 35 -7.30 -6.44 5.09
CA GLY A 35 -8.22 -7.55 5.22
C GLY A 35 -8.82 -7.69 6.61
N GLY A 36 -9.69 -8.69 6.79
CA GLY A 36 -10.33 -8.99 8.06
C GLY A 36 -11.53 -8.12 8.40
N VAL A 37 -11.93 -7.22 7.50
CA VAL A 37 -13.10 -6.35 7.63
C VAL A 37 -13.83 -6.28 6.29
N GLY A 38 -15.09 -5.80 6.30
CA GLY A 38 -15.84 -5.62 5.06
C GLY A 38 -15.16 -4.61 4.13
N GLN A 39 -15.25 -4.86 2.84
CA GLN A 39 -14.55 -4.01 1.86
C GLN A 39 -15.33 -2.76 1.44
N ASN A 40 -16.64 -2.71 1.64
CA ASN A 40 -17.48 -1.64 1.09
C ASN A 40 -17.03 -0.22 1.48
N PRO A 41 -16.66 0.06 2.74
CA PRO A 41 -16.14 1.39 3.08
C PRO A 41 -14.83 1.70 2.36
N GLN A 42 -13.98 0.68 2.15
CA GLN A 42 -12.71 0.84 1.45
C GLN A 42 -12.93 1.12 -0.04
N VAL A 43 -13.87 0.42 -0.67
CA VAL A 43 -14.25 0.66 -2.06
C VAL A 43 -14.75 2.08 -2.25
N LYS A 44 -15.62 2.54 -1.34
CA LYS A 44 -16.16 3.89 -1.40
C LYS A 44 -15.06 4.95 -1.27
N MET A 45 -14.12 4.72 -0.37
CA MET A 45 -12.97 5.60 -0.19
C MET A 45 -12.12 5.68 -1.46
N LEU A 46 -11.88 4.54 -2.11
CA LEU A 46 -11.11 4.50 -3.37
C LEU A 46 -11.80 5.24 -4.50
N ARG A 47 -13.13 5.18 -4.58
CA ARG A 47 -13.90 5.92 -5.58
C ARG A 47 -13.73 7.42 -5.46
N ASN A 48 -13.57 7.93 -4.25
CA ASN A 48 -13.40 9.36 -4.01
C ASN A 48 -12.02 9.87 -4.40
N GLY A 49 -11.09 8.95 -4.70
CA GLY A 49 -9.73 9.29 -5.09
C GLY A 49 -8.81 9.53 -3.89
N LEU A 50 -7.57 9.10 -4.02
CA LEU A 50 -6.56 9.21 -2.97
C LEU A 50 -5.26 9.72 -3.55
N ASP A 51 -4.52 10.47 -2.73
CA ASP A 51 -3.15 10.88 -3.04
C ASP A 51 -2.14 9.88 -2.50
N ILE A 52 -2.43 9.27 -1.33
CA ILE A 52 -1.60 8.23 -0.73
C ILE A 52 -2.51 7.09 -0.27
N LEU A 53 -2.17 5.89 -0.70
CA LEU A 53 -2.85 4.65 -0.31
C LEU A 53 -1.90 3.80 0.50
N ILE A 54 -2.31 3.45 1.72
CA ILE A 54 -1.59 2.49 2.58
C ILE A 54 -2.35 1.18 2.53
N ALA A 55 -1.67 0.07 2.26
CA ALA A 55 -2.35 -1.20 2.00
C ALA A 55 -1.58 -2.40 2.50
N THR A 56 -2.31 -3.43 2.92
CA THR A 56 -1.76 -4.78 3.03
C THR A 56 -1.89 -5.48 1.68
N PRO A 57 -0.92 -6.33 1.30
CA PRO A 57 -0.87 -6.88 -0.06
C PRO A 57 -2.09 -7.68 -0.48
N GLY A 58 -2.62 -8.54 0.39
CA GLY A 58 -3.74 -9.41 0.04
C GLY A 58 -5.01 -8.65 -0.33
N ARG A 59 -5.41 -7.69 0.51
CA ARG A 59 -6.59 -6.87 0.25
C ARG A 59 -6.39 -5.98 -0.98
N LEU A 60 -5.19 -5.46 -1.17
CA LEU A 60 -4.90 -4.64 -2.35
C LEU A 60 -5.08 -5.44 -3.64
N LEU A 61 -4.51 -6.65 -3.71
CA LEU A 61 -4.66 -7.52 -4.87
C LEU A 61 -6.12 -7.90 -5.12
N ASP A 62 -6.88 -8.17 -4.05
CA ASP A 62 -8.29 -8.46 -4.14
C ASP A 62 -9.06 -7.31 -4.79
N LEU A 63 -8.82 -6.09 -4.34
CA LEU A 63 -9.50 -4.92 -4.90
C LEU A 63 -9.01 -4.56 -6.31
N ILE A 64 -7.76 -4.83 -6.64
CA ILE A 64 -7.25 -4.71 -8.02
C ILE A 64 -8.00 -5.69 -8.92
N GLY A 65 -8.14 -6.93 -8.49
CA GLY A 65 -8.85 -7.96 -9.26
C GLY A 65 -10.31 -7.63 -9.50
N GLN A 66 -10.94 -6.92 -8.57
CA GLN A 66 -12.31 -6.42 -8.72
C GLN A 66 -12.39 -5.08 -9.47
N GLN A 67 -11.27 -4.55 -9.91
CA GLN A 67 -11.18 -3.27 -10.64
C GLN A 67 -11.58 -2.04 -9.82
N HIS A 68 -11.51 -2.13 -8.49
CA HIS A 68 -11.78 -0.99 -7.61
C HIS A 68 -10.59 -0.05 -7.47
N VAL A 69 -9.39 -0.50 -7.79
CA VAL A 69 -8.18 0.30 -7.72
C VAL A 69 -7.28 -0.04 -8.91
N LYS A 70 -6.64 0.99 -9.47
CA LYS A 70 -5.69 0.86 -10.56
C LYS A 70 -4.38 1.52 -10.15
N LEU A 71 -3.26 0.84 -10.37
CA LEU A 71 -1.94 1.31 -9.94
C LEU A 71 -1.15 2.00 -11.07
N GLY A 72 -1.78 2.28 -12.19
CA GLY A 72 -1.12 2.91 -13.34
C GLY A 72 -0.62 4.32 -13.12
N HIS A 73 -1.06 4.99 -12.06
CA HIS A 73 -0.67 6.35 -11.72
C HIS A 73 0.21 6.43 -10.47
N VAL A 74 0.73 5.31 -9.99
CA VAL A 74 1.63 5.28 -8.83
C VAL A 74 2.98 5.87 -9.21
N GLU A 75 3.36 6.96 -8.56
CA GLU A 75 4.64 7.64 -8.77
C GLU A 75 5.66 7.29 -7.69
N LEU A 76 5.17 6.96 -6.49
CA LEU A 76 6.01 6.58 -5.35
C LEU A 76 5.48 5.28 -4.77
N LEU A 77 6.37 4.30 -4.65
CA LEU A 77 6.09 3.01 -4.03
C LEU A 77 6.98 2.84 -2.82
N VAL A 78 6.38 2.59 -1.66
CA VAL A 78 7.09 2.36 -0.40
C VAL A 78 6.76 0.96 0.10
N LEU A 79 7.79 0.16 0.38
CA LEU A 79 7.67 -1.13 1.05
C LEU A 79 8.18 -0.97 2.47
N ASP A 80 7.28 -0.92 3.44
CA ASP A 80 7.65 -0.80 4.85
C ASP A 80 7.78 -2.18 5.47
N GLU A 81 8.78 -2.36 6.33
CA GLU A 81 9.16 -3.65 6.88
C GLU A 81 9.29 -4.71 5.77
N ALA A 82 10.09 -4.41 4.75
CA ALA A 82 10.25 -5.24 3.57
C ALA A 82 10.70 -6.67 3.91
N ASP A 83 11.56 -6.82 4.93
CA ASP A 83 11.97 -8.14 5.43
C ASP A 83 10.78 -8.95 5.92
N ARG A 84 9.87 -8.35 6.67
CA ARG A 84 8.66 -9.04 7.15
C ARG A 84 7.70 -9.39 6.02
N LEU A 85 7.57 -8.52 5.03
CA LEU A 85 6.75 -8.83 3.85
C LEU A 85 7.23 -10.12 3.18
N LEU A 86 8.55 -10.31 3.07
CA LEU A 86 9.13 -11.51 2.48
C LEU A 86 9.00 -12.72 3.41
N ASP A 87 9.28 -12.56 4.71
CA ASP A 87 9.22 -13.63 5.70
C ASP A 87 7.79 -14.16 5.89
N MET A 88 6.79 -13.32 5.75
CA MET A 88 5.38 -13.71 5.87
C MET A 88 4.81 -14.32 4.58
N GLY A 89 5.65 -14.56 3.58
CA GLY A 89 5.23 -15.22 2.34
C GLY A 89 4.53 -14.31 1.33
N PHE A 90 4.67 -13.00 1.48
CA PHE A 90 4.04 -12.02 0.58
C PHE A 90 4.86 -11.71 -0.68
N ILE A 91 5.98 -12.40 -0.90
CA ILE A 91 6.87 -12.07 -2.03
C ILE A 91 6.15 -12.12 -3.38
N ARG A 92 5.28 -13.13 -3.60
CA ARG A 92 4.51 -13.24 -4.84
C ARG A 92 3.52 -12.10 -4.99
N ASP A 93 2.83 -11.76 -3.90
CA ASP A 93 1.86 -10.68 -3.89
C ASP A 93 2.54 -9.34 -4.15
N VAL A 94 3.68 -9.09 -3.50
CA VAL A 94 4.46 -7.87 -3.70
C VAL A 94 4.92 -7.76 -5.15
N LYS A 95 5.41 -8.85 -5.74
CA LYS A 95 5.83 -8.86 -7.15
C LYS A 95 4.69 -8.51 -8.10
N LYS A 96 3.49 -9.05 -7.86
CA LYS A 96 2.32 -8.73 -8.66
C LYS A 96 1.93 -7.26 -8.56
N ILE A 97 1.99 -6.71 -7.35
CA ILE A 97 1.68 -5.29 -7.12
C ILE A 97 2.71 -4.41 -7.81
N VAL A 98 3.99 -4.71 -7.65
CA VAL A 98 5.07 -3.95 -8.29
C VAL A 98 4.92 -3.99 -9.81
N ALA A 99 4.58 -5.14 -10.38
CA ALA A 99 4.37 -5.28 -11.82
C ALA A 99 3.18 -4.44 -12.32
N ALA A 100 2.21 -4.16 -11.48
CA ALA A 100 1.04 -3.35 -11.82
C ALA A 100 1.33 -1.84 -11.76
N THR A 101 2.45 -1.42 -11.18
CA THR A 101 2.85 -0.02 -11.11
C THR A 101 3.70 0.37 -12.31
N PRO A 102 3.76 1.69 -12.66
CA PRO A 102 4.61 2.14 -13.78
C PRO A 102 6.08 1.87 -13.53
N ARG A 103 6.84 1.65 -14.60
CA ARG A 103 8.30 1.52 -14.49
C ARG A 103 8.95 2.80 -14.00
N LYS A 104 8.44 3.93 -14.44
CA LYS A 104 8.90 5.26 -13.99
C LYS A 104 8.23 5.60 -12.67
N ARG A 105 8.78 5.07 -11.59
CA ARG A 105 8.34 5.37 -10.25
C ARG A 105 9.55 5.47 -9.34
N GLN A 106 9.40 6.21 -8.26
CA GLN A 106 10.37 6.21 -7.17
C GLN A 106 9.99 5.07 -6.22
N SER A 107 10.97 4.28 -5.79
CA SER A 107 10.75 3.16 -4.86
C SER A 107 11.63 3.33 -3.63
N LEU A 108 11.03 3.14 -2.45
CA LEU A 108 11.71 3.20 -1.17
C LEU A 108 11.46 1.91 -0.39
N LEU A 109 12.50 1.38 0.20
CA LEU A 109 12.45 0.16 1.00
C LEU A 109 12.90 0.48 2.42
N PHE A 110 12.07 0.14 3.40
CA PHE A 110 12.38 0.30 4.81
C PHE A 110 12.37 -1.08 5.47
N SER A 111 13.51 -1.47 6.04
CA SER A 111 13.67 -2.79 6.61
C SER A 111 14.82 -2.77 7.63
N ALA A 112 14.68 -3.56 8.71
CA ALA A 112 15.76 -3.75 9.68
C ALA A 112 16.93 -4.51 9.04
N THR A 113 16.62 -5.42 8.10
CA THR A 113 17.59 -6.16 7.30
C THR A 113 17.13 -6.11 5.86
N MET A 114 18.08 -6.09 4.90
CA MET A 114 17.75 -6.03 3.49
C MET A 114 18.04 -7.39 2.84
N PRO A 115 17.02 -8.26 2.64
CA PRO A 115 17.22 -9.56 2.01
C PRO A 115 17.69 -9.42 0.56
N ASP A 116 18.52 -10.37 0.11
CA ASP A 116 19.03 -10.38 -1.27
C ASP A 116 17.91 -10.49 -2.31
N ALA A 117 16.77 -11.08 -1.92
CA ALA A 117 15.62 -11.23 -2.83
C ALA A 117 14.91 -9.90 -3.11
N VAL A 118 15.20 -8.85 -2.34
CA VAL A 118 14.62 -7.53 -2.55
C VAL A 118 15.37 -6.76 -3.61
#